data_0e003363417cc22e0df6bd45b4e7866a
#
_entry.id   0e003363417cc22e0df6bd45b4e7866a
#
_cell.length_a   1.000
_cell.length_b   1.000
_cell.length_c   1.000
_cell.angle_alpha   90.00
_cell.angle_beta   90.00
_cell.angle_gamma   90.00
#
_symmetry.space_group_name_H-M   'P 1'
#
loop_
_entity.id
_entity.type
_entity.pdbx_description
1 polymer ?
#
loop_
_entity_poly.entity_id
_entity_poly.type
_entity_poly.pdbx_seq_one_letter_code
_entity_poly.pdbx_strand_id
1 'polypeptide(L)'
;MSGGAKLIDRATAINWNRVVDEKDAEVWDRLTGNFWLPEKVPVSNDIPSWNTLTDAEKQLTTRVFTGLTLLDTIQSTVGSVSMIPDALTPHEEAVLTNITFMESVHAKSYSSIFSTLCSTADIDEAF
;
A
#
# COMPACT_ATOMS: atom_id res chain seq x y z
N MET A 1 10.47 5.76 30.64
CA MET A 1 10.27 6.37 29.33
C MET A 1 11.59 6.32 28.58
N SER A 2 11.76 5.36 27.69
CA SER A 2 12.94 5.35 26.83
C SER A 2 12.76 6.47 25.83
N GLY A 3 13.49 7.57 26.02
CA GLY A 3 13.66 8.55 24.96
C GLY A 3 14.25 7.80 23.76
N GLY A 4 13.44 7.52 22.75
CA GLY A 4 13.92 6.86 21.54
C GLY A 4 15.09 7.65 20.99
N ALA A 5 16.21 6.96 20.67
CA ALA A 5 17.29 7.57 19.93
C ALA A 5 16.71 8.25 18.68
N LYS A 6 17.20 9.43 18.32
CA LYS A 6 16.81 10.07 17.07
C LYS A 6 17.12 9.11 15.91
N LEU A 7 16.27 9.09 14.87
CA LEU A 7 16.49 8.23 13.71
C LEU A 7 17.90 8.31 13.15
N ILE A 8 18.48 9.51 13.13
CA ILE A 8 19.84 9.72 12.65
C ILE A 8 20.89 9.06 13.55
N ASP A 9 20.64 8.98 14.87
CA ASP A 9 21.56 8.35 15.81
C ASP A 9 21.54 6.82 15.69
N ARG A 10 20.46 6.28 15.13
CA ARG A 10 20.28 4.86 14.83
C ARG A 10 20.73 4.47 13.42
N ALA A 11 20.96 5.47 12.55
CA ALA A 11 21.26 5.22 11.15
C ALA A 11 22.64 4.56 11.01
N THR A 12 22.63 3.34 10.50
CA THR A 12 23.83 2.58 10.12
C THR A 12 23.61 1.99 8.72
N ALA A 13 24.71 1.71 8.00
CA ALA A 13 24.60 1.00 6.75
C ALA A 13 24.00 -0.39 6.99
N ILE A 14 22.95 -0.71 6.26
CA ILE A 14 22.31 -2.02 6.36
C ILE A 14 23.22 -3.10 5.75
N ASN A 15 23.38 -4.19 6.48
CA ASN A 15 24.20 -5.32 6.03
C ASN A 15 23.34 -6.58 5.85
N TRP A 16 22.91 -6.84 4.64
CA TRP A 16 22.11 -8.02 4.30
C TRP A 16 22.89 -9.34 4.35
N ASN A 17 24.22 -9.30 4.55
CA ASN A 17 25.01 -10.51 4.82
C ASN A 17 24.99 -10.94 6.28
N ARG A 18 24.41 -10.12 7.16
CA ARG A 18 24.25 -10.38 8.59
C ARG A 18 22.86 -9.95 9.06
N VAL A 19 21.88 -10.75 8.74
CA VAL A 19 20.50 -10.53 9.17
C VAL A 19 20.36 -11.01 10.61
N VAL A 20 19.83 -10.15 11.48
CA VAL A 20 19.65 -10.46 12.92
C VAL A 20 18.51 -11.45 13.12
N ASP A 21 17.41 -11.24 12.40
CA ASP A 21 16.24 -12.11 12.39
C ASP A 21 15.97 -12.55 10.94
N GLU A 22 16.17 -13.83 10.67
CA GLU A 22 15.94 -14.40 9.34
C GLU A 22 14.51 -14.21 8.84
N LYS A 23 13.55 -13.98 9.74
CA LYS A 23 12.17 -13.68 9.38
C LYS A 23 12.04 -12.38 8.58
N ASP A 24 12.85 -11.39 8.89
CA ASP A 24 12.87 -10.12 8.16
C ASP A 24 13.32 -10.34 6.71
N ALA A 25 14.33 -11.16 6.48
CA ALA A 25 14.78 -11.52 5.13
C ALA A 25 13.71 -12.28 4.36
N GLU A 26 13.06 -13.26 5.00
CA GLU A 26 11.97 -14.02 4.39
C GLU A 26 10.81 -13.10 3.96
N VAL A 27 10.39 -12.20 4.84
CA VAL A 27 9.30 -11.27 4.55
C VAL A 27 9.69 -10.29 3.44
N TRP A 28 10.92 -9.76 3.48
CA TRP A 28 11.44 -8.90 2.41
C TRP A 28 11.37 -9.59 1.04
N ASP A 29 11.84 -10.83 0.97
CA ASP A 29 11.84 -11.60 -0.29
C ASP A 29 10.42 -11.85 -0.80
N ARG A 30 9.47 -12.13 0.10
CA ARG A 30 8.06 -12.29 -0.27
C ARG A 30 7.45 -11.00 -0.79
N LEU A 31 7.69 -9.89 -0.12
CA LEU A 31 7.16 -8.58 -0.53
C LEU A 31 7.70 -8.18 -1.91
N THR A 32 8.99 -8.31 -2.12
CA THR A 32 9.61 -7.96 -3.40
C THR A 32 9.28 -8.93 -4.51
N GLY A 33 9.16 -10.22 -4.19
CA GLY A 33 8.79 -11.27 -5.15
C GLY A 33 7.34 -11.17 -5.62
N ASN A 34 6.45 -10.62 -4.81
CA ASN A 34 5.04 -10.39 -5.12
C ASN A 34 4.75 -8.95 -5.55
N PHE A 35 5.76 -8.17 -5.82
CA PHE A 35 5.61 -6.78 -6.23
C PHE A 35 4.87 -6.66 -7.57
N TRP A 36 3.94 -5.71 -7.62
CA TRP A 36 3.20 -5.38 -8.83
C TRP A 36 2.92 -3.89 -8.90
N LEU A 37 2.64 -3.40 -10.11
CA LEU A 37 2.21 -2.02 -10.36
C LEU A 37 0.80 -1.98 -10.94
N PRO A 38 0.01 -0.95 -10.66
CA PRO A 38 -1.35 -0.81 -11.20
C PRO A 38 -1.42 -0.94 -12.72
N GLU A 39 -0.41 -0.47 -13.43
CA GLU A 39 -0.30 -0.52 -14.89
C GLU A 39 -0.23 -1.96 -15.44
N LYS A 40 0.07 -2.93 -14.59
CA LYS A 40 0.10 -4.36 -14.96
C LYS A 40 -1.25 -5.05 -14.86
N VAL A 41 -2.23 -4.39 -14.27
CA VAL A 41 -3.60 -4.92 -14.12
C VAL A 41 -4.48 -4.36 -15.23
N PRO A 42 -4.96 -5.20 -16.18
CA PRO A 42 -5.68 -4.73 -17.35
C PRO A 42 -7.16 -4.44 -17.04
N VAL A 43 -7.43 -3.43 -16.22
CA VAL A 43 -8.79 -3.06 -15.76
C VAL A 43 -9.72 -2.69 -16.93
N SER A 44 -9.17 -2.23 -18.06
CA SER A 44 -9.97 -1.95 -19.26
C SER A 44 -10.75 -3.16 -19.77
N ASN A 45 -10.27 -4.38 -19.48
CA ASN A 45 -10.98 -5.61 -19.83
C ASN A 45 -12.29 -5.78 -19.04
N ASP A 46 -12.47 -5.06 -17.95
CA ASP A 46 -13.66 -5.13 -17.09
C ASP A 46 -14.74 -4.12 -17.48
N ILE A 47 -14.45 -3.20 -18.40
CA ILE A 47 -15.42 -2.18 -18.85
C ILE A 47 -16.75 -2.80 -19.34
N PRO A 48 -16.76 -3.84 -20.20
CA PRO A 48 -18.00 -4.46 -20.63
C PRO A 48 -18.83 -5.02 -19.46
N SER A 49 -18.19 -5.69 -18.51
CA SER A 49 -18.85 -6.24 -17.32
C SER A 49 -19.36 -5.14 -16.40
N TRP A 50 -18.58 -4.10 -16.20
CA TRP A 50 -18.95 -2.91 -15.43
C TRP A 50 -20.24 -2.28 -15.98
N ASN A 51 -20.33 -2.14 -17.29
CA ASN A 51 -21.49 -1.54 -17.94
C ASN A 51 -22.78 -2.36 -17.80
N THR A 52 -22.68 -3.64 -17.42
CA THR A 52 -23.86 -4.49 -17.16
C THR A 52 -24.41 -4.35 -15.74
N LEU A 53 -23.66 -3.75 -14.82
CA LEU A 53 -24.07 -3.57 -13.43
C LEU A 53 -25.19 -2.54 -13.32
N THR A 54 -26.06 -2.74 -12.34
CA THR A 54 -27.06 -1.73 -11.95
C THR A 54 -26.39 -0.53 -11.28
N ASP A 55 -27.08 0.60 -11.22
CA ASP A 55 -26.57 1.79 -10.53
C ASP A 55 -26.28 1.52 -9.04
N ALA A 56 -27.11 0.71 -8.39
CA ALA A 56 -26.90 0.31 -6.99
C ALA A 56 -25.63 -0.55 -6.82
N GLU A 57 -25.37 -1.49 -7.73
CA GLU A 57 -24.16 -2.31 -7.71
C GLU A 57 -22.92 -1.48 -7.96
N LYS A 58 -22.95 -0.55 -8.92
CA LYS A 58 -21.85 0.39 -9.18
C LYS A 58 -21.57 1.27 -7.97
N GLN A 59 -22.61 1.82 -7.34
CA GLN A 59 -22.48 2.66 -6.16
C GLN A 59 -21.87 1.89 -4.98
N LEU A 60 -22.34 0.67 -4.74
CA LEU A 60 -21.79 -0.19 -3.68
C LEU A 60 -20.31 -0.46 -3.91
N THR A 61 -19.94 -0.87 -5.12
CA THR A 61 -18.55 -1.15 -5.49
C THR A 61 -17.66 0.08 -5.32
N THR A 62 -18.10 1.23 -5.79
CA THR A 62 -17.38 2.50 -5.68
C THR A 62 -17.16 2.88 -4.23
N ARG A 63 -18.18 2.76 -3.38
CA ARG A 63 -18.06 3.05 -1.94
C ARG A 63 -17.11 2.11 -1.22
N VAL A 64 -17.14 0.82 -1.53
CA VAL A 64 -16.22 -0.17 -0.95
C VAL A 64 -14.77 0.18 -1.32
N PHE A 65 -14.49 0.45 -2.58
CA PHE A 65 -13.14 0.80 -3.02
C PHE A 65 -12.67 2.15 -2.48
N THR A 66 -13.56 3.12 -2.32
CA THR A 66 -13.21 4.40 -1.66
C THR A 66 -12.81 4.17 -0.21
N GLY A 67 -13.54 3.33 0.52
CA GLY A 67 -13.19 2.94 1.88
C GLY A 67 -11.83 2.25 1.96
N LEU A 68 -11.55 1.31 1.05
CA LEU A 68 -10.26 0.64 0.95
C LEU A 68 -9.13 1.61 0.61
N THR A 69 -9.37 2.56 -0.30
CA THR A 69 -8.39 3.60 -0.63
C THR A 69 -8.03 4.44 0.58
N LEU A 70 -9.01 4.82 1.40
CA LEU A 70 -8.78 5.56 2.64
C LEU A 70 -7.93 4.75 3.61
N LEU A 71 -8.26 3.48 3.82
CA LEU A 71 -7.51 2.59 4.72
C LEU A 71 -6.05 2.44 4.26
N ASP A 72 -5.80 2.18 2.98
CA ASP A 72 -4.45 2.01 2.44
C ASP A 72 -3.67 3.35 2.47
N THR A 73 -4.35 4.47 2.26
CA THR A 73 -3.73 5.80 2.43
C THR A 73 -3.28 6.01 3.87
N ILE A 74 -4.12 5.69 4.85
CA ILE A 74 -3.77 5.82 6.27
C ILE A 74 -2.64 4.85 6.63
N GLN A 75 -2.66 3.62 6.12
CA GLN A 75 -1.60 2.64 6.36
C GLN A 75 -0.25 3.09 5.78
N SER A 76 -0.24 3.72 4.61
CA SER A 76 1.00 4.20 4.01
C SER A 76 1.54 5.47 4.68
N THR A 77 0.67 6.40 5.10
CA THR A 77 1.08 7.71 5.60
C THR A 77 1.21 7.79 7.12
N VAL A 78 0.51 6.94 7.86
CA VAL A 78 0.48 6.95 9.33
C VAL A 78 0.81 5.58 9.92
N GLY A 79 0.09 4.53 9.53
CA GLY A 79 0.15 3.23 10.19
C GLY A 79 1.54 2.60 10.15
N SER A 80 2.01 2.19 8.98
CA SER A 80 3.31 1.53 8.83
C SER A 80 4.47 2.47 9.18
N VAL A 81 4.36 3.75 8.83
CA VAL A 81 5.37 4.76 9.15
C VAL A 81 5.56 4.91 10.67
N SER A 82 4.46 4.88 11.43
CA SER A 82 4.52 5.01 12.89
C SER A 82 5.21 3.84 13.60
N MET A 83 5.32 2.70 12.93
CA MET A 83 6.01 1.52 13.45
C MET A 83 7.52 1.55 13.24
N ILE A 84 8.02 2.32 12.28
CA ILE A 84 9.45 2.38 11.94
C ILE A 84 10.33 2.74 13.15
N PRO A 85 9.99 3.73 13.98
CA PRO A 85 10.79 4.06 15.18
C PRO A 85 10.89 2.92 16.20
N ASP A 86 9.97 1.97 16.20
CA ASP A 86 9.93 0.85 17.13
C ASP A 86 10.67 -0.39 16.60
N ALA A 87 11.12 -0.36 15.34
CA ALA A 87 11.88 -1.44 14.74
C ALA A 87 13.19 -1.69 15.50
N LEU A 88 13.52 -2.95 15.70
CA LEU A 88 14.69 -3.36 16.48
C LEU A 88 15.95 -3.51 15.63
N THR A 89 15.81 -3.68 14.32
CA THR A 89 16.92 -3.91 13.38
C THR A 89 16.76 -3.08 12.11
N PRO A 90 17.87 -2.79 11.40
CA PRO A 90 17.77 -2.14 10.09
C PRO A 90 16.97 -2.97 9.06
N HIS A 91 16.99 -4.29 9.18
CA HIS A 91 16.23 -5.18 8.30
C HIS A 91 14.73 -5.10 8.54
N GLU A 92 14.30 -5.02 9.80
CA GLU A 92 12.91 -4.77 10.16
C GLU A 92 12.45 -3.38 9.67
N GLU A 93 13.28 -2.35 9.82
CA GLU A 93 13.00 -1.03 9.24
C GLU A 93 12.82 -1.09 7.72
N ALA A 94 13.67 -1.83 7.02
CA ALA A 94 13.56 -2.02 5.57
C ALA A 94 12.25 -2.70 5.18
N VAL A 95 11.81 -3.73 5.92
CA VAL A 95 10.52 -4.39 5.71
C VAL A 95 9.37 -3.40 5.88
N LEU A 96 9.39 -2.60 6.94
CA LEU A 96 8.34 -1.60 7.21
C LEU A 96 8.28 -0.52 6.14
N THR A 97 9.42 -0.05 5.62
CA THR A 97 9.43 0.91 4.50
C THR A 97 8.88 0.30 3.21
N ASN A 98 9.14 -0.98 2.98
CA ASN A 98 8.57 -1.70 1.84
C ASN A 98 7.04 -1.80 1.97
N ILE A 99 6.52 -2.19 3.13
CA ILE A 99 5.07 -2.23 3.40
C ILE A 99 4.45 -0.85 3.17
N THR A 100 5.06 0.21 3.70
CA THR A 100 4.60 1.60 3.51
C THR A 100 4.47 1.94 2.02
N PHE A 101 5.47 1.59 1.23
CA PHE A 101 5.44 1.81 -0.23
C PHE A 101 4.35 0.98 -0.91
N MET A 102 4.21 -0.30 -0.55
CA MET A 102 3.19 -1.17 -1.13
C MET A 102 1.77 -0.68 -0.83
N GLU A 103 1.50 -0.15 0.35
CA GLU A 103 0.20 0.44 0.67
C GLU A 103 -0.10 1.68 -0.20
N SER A 104 0.90 2.48 -0.53
CA SER A 104 0.72 3.59 -1.49
C SER A 104 0.48 3.10 -2.92
N VAL A 105 1.09 1.99 -3.34
CA VAL A 105 0.81 1.32 -4.62
C VAL A 105 -0.64 0.81 -4.66
N HIS A 106 -1.11 0.22 -3.57
CA HIS A 106 -2.50 -0.25 -3.46
C HIS A 106 -3.49 0.93 -3.58
N ALA A 107 -3.27 2.02 -2.85
CA ALA A 107 -4.11 3.22 -2.95
C ALA A 107 -4.16 3.78 -4.37
N LYS A 108 -3.02 3.83 -5.06
CA LYS A 108 -2.95 4.26 -6.46
C LYS A 108 -3.71 3.30 -7.39
N SER A 109 -3.72 2.00 -7.08
CA SER A 109 -4.44 1.02 -7.89
C SER A 109 -5.95 1.26 -7.92
N TYR A 110 -6.54 1.66 -6.79
CA TYR A 110 -7.95 2.04 -6.73
C TYR A 110 -8.25 3.27 -7.59
N SER A 111 -7.36 4.26 -7.59
CA SER A 111 -7.49 5.42 -8.48
C SER A 111 -7.44 5.01 -9.95
N SER A 112 -6.62 4.04 -10.31
CA SER A 112 -6.55 3.49 -11.67
C SER A 112 -7.83 2.76 -12.05
N ILE A 113 -8.42 2.00 -11.12
CA ILE A 113 -9.72 1.35 -11.31
C ILE A 113 -10.81 2.39 -11.57
N PHE A 114 -10.91 3.40 -10.72
CA PHE A 114 -11.92 4.45 -10.85
C PHE A 114 -11.76 5.23 -12.16
N SER A 115 -10.56 5.66 -12.50
CA SER A 115 -10.32 6.41 -13.75
C SER A 115 -10.62 5.60 -15.00
N THR A 116 -10.59 4.27 -14.91
CA THR A 116 -10.91 3.38 -16.04
C THR A 116 -12.42 3.12 -16.17
N LEU A 117 -13.11 2.96 -15.04
CA LEU A 117 -14.51 2.48 -15.00
C LEU A 117 -15.53 3.59 -14.76
N CYS A 118 -15.15 4.68 -14.08
CA CYS A 118 -16.06 5.72 -13.62
C CYS A 118 -15.81 7.05 -14.30
N SER A 119 -16.83 7.90 -14.33
CA SER A 119 -16.66 9.30 -14.72
C SER A 119 -15.98 10.09 -13.62
N THR A 120 -15.36 11.23 -13.96
CA THR A 120 -14.75 12.13 -12.97
C THR A 120 -15.77 12.59 -11.92
N ALA A 121 -17.01 12.85 -12.34
CA ALA A 121 -18.09 13.26 -11.43
C ALA A 121 -18.43 12.17 -10.40
N ASP A 122 -18.51 10.91 -10.84
CA ASP A 122 -18.78 9.78 -9.94
C ASP A 122 -17.62 9.57 -8.94
N ILE A 123 -16.39 9.79 -9.39
CA ILE A 123 -15.19 9.71 -8.55
C ILE A 123 -15.24 10.80 -7.47
N ASP A 124 -15.48 12.05 -7.88
CA ASP A 124 -15.52 13.20 -6.96
C ASP A 124 -16.65 13.04 -5.92
N GLU A 125 -17.80 12.49 -6.32
CA GLU A 125 -18.90 12.20 -5.40
C GLU A 125 -18.52 11.11 -4.37
N ALA A 126 -17.71 10.13 -4.77
CA ALA A 126 -17.31 9.01 -3.91
C ALA A 126 -16.28 9.41 -2.85
N PHE A 127 -15.41 10.36 -3.15
CA PHE A 127 -14.36 10.85 -2.27
C PHE A 127 -14.84 12.04 -1.41
#